data_347ce88e0404cdc98a750d5c42c9f7e0
#
_entry.id   347ce88e0404cdc98a750d5c42c9f7e0
#
_cell.length_a   1.000
_cell.length_b   1.000
_cell.length_c   1.000
_cell.angle_alpha   90.00
_cell.angle_beta   90.00
_cell.angle_gamma   90.00
#
_symmetry.space_group_name_H-M   'P 1'
#
loop_
_entity.id
_entity.type
_entity.pdbx_description
1 polymer ?
#
loop_
_entity_poly.entity_id
_entity_poly.type
_entity_poly.pdbx_seq_one_letter_code
_entity_poly.pdbx_strand_id
1 'polypeptide(L)'
;MRVFCEVGKKLPEEDYEAEQYNSLLKEFIKAGADKVILEARESGVSVGVMDDKGKPIAHRLDKVLEGIDSRHVLFEAPKKSQQVFFLKKFGAETSLGNIHPNDAISVETLRRGMRGDTMNDFYYVIADRHLKKQGKR
;
A
#
# COMPACT_ATOMS: atom_id res chain seq x y z
N MET A 1 -15.11 -18.28 3.06
CA MET A 1 -14.50 -17.81 1.78
C MET A 1 -13.97 -16.40 2.01
N ARG A 2 -12.79 -16.06 1.51
CA ARG A 2 -12.25 -14.67 1.57
C ARG A 2 -12.59 -13.99 0.26
N VAL A 3 -13.06 -12.73 0.34
CA VAL A 3 -13.49 -11.95 -0.82
C VAL A 3 -12.60 -10.73 -0.97
N PHE A 4 -12.00 -10.56 -2.14
CA PHE A 4 -11.24 -9.38 -2.51
C PHE A 4 -11.98 -8.69 -3.66
N CYS A 5 -12.22 -7.39 -3.50
CA CYS A 5 -12.80 -6.54 -4.53
C CYS A 5 -11.72 -5.62 -5.09
N GLU A 6 -11.84 -5.23 -6.35
CA GLU A 6 -10.88 -4.33 -7.00
C GLU A 6 -11.58 -3.02 -7.38
N VAL A 7 -10.90 -1.91 -7.14
CA VAL A 7 -11.34 -0.55 -7.52
C VAL A 7 -10.23 0.10 -8.33
N GLY A 8 -10.60 0.52 -9.54
CA GLY A 8 -9.73 1.23 -10.46
C GLY A 8 -10.25 1.15 -11.89
N LYS A 9 -9.67 1.96 -12.76
CA LYS A 9 -9.92 1.95 -14.21
C LYS A 9 -8.60 1.77 -14.94
N LYS A 10 -8.65 0.99 -16.03
CA LYS A 10 -7.44 0.69 -16.83
C LYS A 10 -7.03 1.85 -17.74
N LEU A 11 -7.95 2.75 -18.08
CA LEU A 11 -7.70 3.89 -18.95
C LEU A 11 -7.70 5.19 -18.14
N PRO A 12 -6.67 6.05 -18.27
CA PRO A 12 -6.57 7.30 -17.51
C PRO A 12 -7.74 8.25 -17.73
N GLU A 13 -8.24 8.32 -18.96
CA GLU A 13 -9.38 9.16 -19.34
C GLU A 13 -10.71 8.71 -18.73
N GLU A 14 -10.76 7.49 -18.20
CA GLU A 14 -11.92 6.92 -17.51
C GLU A 14 -11.71 6.87 -15.99
N ASP A 15 -10.56 7.34 -15.47
CA ASP A 15 -10.22 7.20 -14.06
C ASP A 15 -11.23 7.95 -13.16
N TYR A 16 -11.40 7.40 -11.96
CA TYR A 16 -12.30 7.97 -10.95
C TYR A 16 -11.68 9.19 -10.27
N GLU A 17 -12.51 10.13 -9.86
CA GLU A 17 -12.11 11.13 -8.89
C GLU A 17 -11.88 10.51 -7.50
N ALA A 18 -11.12 11.20 -6.64
CA ALA A 18 -10.74 10.66 -5.33
C ALA A 18 -11.96 10.31 -4.45
N GLU A 19 -13.02 11.11 -4.54
CA GLU A 19 -14.27 10.92 -3.82
C GLU A 19 -15.04 9.68 -4.31
N GLN A 20 -14.97 9.38 -5.59
CA GLN A 20 -15.57 8.17 -6.17
C GLN A 20 -14.82 6.92 -5.70
N TYR A 21 -13.47 6.96 -5.71
CA TYR A 21 -12.64 5.91 -5.12
C TYR A 21 -13.01 5.65 -3.66
N ASN A 22 -13.10 6.72 -2.84
CA ASN A 22 -13.45 6.62 -1.43
C ASN A 22 -14.81 5.97 -1.22
N SER A 23 -15.81 6.38 -2.01
CA SER A 23 -17.18 5.84 -1.93
C SER A 23 -17.22 4.34 -2.26
N LEU A 24 -16.54 3.92 -3.33
CA LEU A 24 -16.48 2.51 -3.73
C LEU A 24 -15.73 1.65 -2.70
N LEU A 25 -14.61 2.14 -2.16
CA LEU A 25 -13.89 1.46 -1.08
C LEU A 25 -14.79 1.22 0.13
N LYS A 26 -15.50 2.25 0.59
CA LYS A 26 -16.43 2.16 1.72
C LYS A 26 -17.58 1.17 1.44
N GLU A 27 -18.12 1.20 0.23
CA GLU A 27 -19.19 0.29 -0.20
C GLU A 27 -18.73 -1.18 -0.13
N PHE A 28 -17.58 -1.52 -0.72
CA PHE A 28 -17.08 -2.89 -0.72
C PHE A 28 -16.68 -3.38 0.68
N ILE A 29 -16.08 -2.52 1.49
CA ILE A 29 -15.77 -2.85 2.89
C ILE A 29 -17.07 -3.12 3.67
N LYS A 30 -18.09 -2.27 3.49
CA LYS A 30 -19.41 -2.45 4.13
C LYS A 30 -20.12 -3.71 3.65
N ALA A 31 -19.94 -4.10 2.39
CA ALA A 31 -20.46 -5.33 1.82
C ALA A 31 -19.75 -6.60 2.33
N GLY A 32 -18.67 -6.46 3.11
CA GLY A 32 -17.94 -7.57 3.71
C GLY A 32 -16.72 -8.06 2.95
N ALA A 33 -16.14 -7.24 2.09
CA ALA A 33 -14.85 -7.55 1.47
C ALA A 33 -13.74 -7.63 2.53
N ASP A 34 -12.95 -8.70 2.49
CA ASP A 34 -11.76 -8.85 3.37
C ASP A 34 -10.70 -7.80 3.05
N LYS A 35 -10.52 -7.51 1.76
CA LYS A 35 -9.65 -6.47 1.23
C LYS A 35 -10.28 -5.84 0.01
N VAL A 36 -9.98 -4.57 -0.18
CA VAL A 36 -10.23 -3.88 -1.46
C VAL A 36 -8.90 -3.53 -2.11
N ILE A 37 -8.72 -4.00 -3.33
CA ILE A 37 -7.51 -3.75 -4.12
C ILE A 37 -7.65 -2.37 -4.75
N LEU A 38 -6.70 -1.50 -4.46
CA LEU A 38 -6.55 -0.22 -5.16
C LEU A 38 -5.61 -0.45 -6.33
N GLU A 39 -6.21 -0.48 -7.53
CA GLU A 39 -5.51 -0.87 -8.76
C GLU A 39 -4.41 0.13 -9.14
N ALA A 40 -3.29 -0.40 -9.59
CA ALA A 40 -2.31 0.28 -10.40
C ALA A 40 -2.03 -0.57 -11.64
N ARG A 41 -1.74 0.06 -12.79
CA ARG A 41 -1.35 -0.69 -13.99
C ARG A 41 -0.08 -1.49 -13.75
N GLU A 42 0.15 -2.51 -14.58
CA GLU A 42 1.42 -3.25 -14.65
C GLU A 42 2.62 -2.30 -14.76
N SER A 43 2.48 -1.22 -15.54
CA SER A 43 3.47 -0.13 -15.63
C SER A 43 3.57 0.70 -14.35
N GLY A 44 2.54 0.70 -13.49
CA GLY A 44 2.45 1.49 -12.27
C GLY A 44 2.41 3.01 -12.49
N VAL A 45 1.82 3.48 -13.60
CA VAL A 45 1.77 4.91 -13.92
C VAL A 45 0.38 5.35 -14.33
N SER A 46 0.04 6.63 -14.06
CA SER A 46 -1.16 7.34 -14.54
C SER A 46 -2.50 6.67 -14.25
N VAL A 47 -2.63 5.95 -13.12
CA VAL A 47 -3.91 5.34 -12.71
C VAL A 47 -4.08 5.44 -11.19
N GLY A 48 -5.28 5.69 -10.76
CA GLY A 48 -5.65 5.74 -9.36
C GLY A 48 -4.91 6.84 -8.61
N VAL A 49 -3.99 6.44 -7.75
CA VAL A 49 -3.21 7.35 -6.90
C VAL A 49 -1.79 7.60 -7.40
N MET A 50 -1.47 7.24 -8.64
CA MET A 50 -0.15 7.38 -9.25
C MET A 50 -0.12 8.49 -10.29
N ASP A 51 1.00 9.22 -10.36
CA ASP A 51 1.27 10.20 -11.43
C ASP A 51 1.79 9.51 -12.72
N ASP A 52 2.08 10.31 -13.74
CA ASP A 52 2.61 9.88 -15.04
C ASP A 52 3.99 9.21 -14.99
N LYS A 53 4.71 9.36 -13.87
CA LYS A 53 6.01 8.71 -13.60
C LYS A 53 5.87 7.50 -12.67
N GLY A 54 4.65 7.22 -12.20
CA GLY A 54 4.36 6.15 -11.25
C GLY A 54 4.74 6.49 -9.81
N LYS A 55 4.84 7.79 -9.48
CA LYS A 55 5.03 8.22 -8.10
C LYS A 55 3.65 8.38 -7.43
N PRO A 56 3.47 7.86 -6.21
CA PRO A 56 2.23 8.04 -5.48
C PRO A 56 1.94 9.53 -5.19
N ILE A 57 0.71 9.95 -5.48
CA ILE A 57 0.21 11.30 -5.23
C ILE A 57 -0.36 11.34 -3.81
N ALA A 58 0.42 11.75 -2.84
CA ALA A 58 0.09 11.64 -1.41
C ALA A 58 -1.26 12.28 -1.05
N HIS A 59 -1.53 13.51 -1.49
CA HIS A 59 -2.78 14.22 -1.17
C HIS A 59 -4.02 13.55 -1.80
N ARG A 60 -3.88 12.97 -3.01
CA ARG A 60 -4.96 12.20 -3.64
C ARG A 60 -5.23 10.92 -2.86
N LEU A 61 -4.17 10.21 -2.47
CA LEU A 61 -4.27 9.02 -1.64
C LEU A 61 -4.93 9.31 -0.28
N ASP A 62 -4.60 10.41 0.35
CA ASP A 62 -5.21 10.81 1.64
C ASP A 62 -6.73 11.04 1.50
N LYS A 63 -7.18 11.66 0.42
CA LYS A 63 -8.61 11.81 0.09
C LYS A 63 -9.29 10.47 -0.19
N VAL A 64 -8.65 9.61 -1.00
CA VAL A 64 -9.16 8.26 -1.31
C VAL A 64 -9.37 7.44 -0.04
N LEU A 65 -8.49 7.58 0.95
CA LEU A 65 -8.53 6.82 2.19
C LEU A 65 -9.22 7.54 3.36
N GLU A 66 -9.86 8.67 3.13
CA GLU A 66 -10.51 9.43 4.19
C GLU A 66 -11.57 8.60 4.93
N GLY A 67 -11.35 8.39 6.24
CA GLY A 67 -12.22 7.56 7.07
C GLY A 67 -12.14 6.06 6.81
N ILE A 68 -11.11 5.59 6.09
CA ILE A 68 -10.87 4.16 5.80
C ILE A 68 -9.59 3.69 6.50
N ASP A 69 -9.69 2.56 7.21
CA ASP A 69 -8.51 1.90 7.76
C ASP A 69 -7.72 1.23 6.64
N SER A 70 -6.46 1.63 6.45
CA SER A 70 -5.57 1.09 5.41
C SER A 70 -5.37 -0.43 5.49
N ARG A 71 -5.67 -1.04 6.63
CA ARG A 71 -5.65 -2.50 6.79
C ARG A 71 -6.68 -3.22 5.91
N HIS A 72 -7.74 -2.55 5.48
CA HIS A 72 -8.71 -3.09 4.52
C HIS A 72 -8.28 -2.93 3.06
N VAL A 73 -7.19 -2.21 2.81
CA VAL A 73 -6.74 -1.92 1.44
C VAL A 73 -5.51 -2.75 1.09
N LEU A 74 -5.48 -3.27 -0.13
CA LEU A 74 -4.31 -3.84 -0.78
C LEU A 74 -3.86 -2.87 -1.86
N PHE A 75 -2.66 -2.36 -1.73
CA PHE A 75 -2.09 -1.40 -2.69
C PHE A 75 -1.28 -2.14 -3.75
N GLU A 76 -1.64 -1.99 -5.01
CA GLU A 76 -0.78 -2.46 -6.07
C GLU A 76 0.48 -1.59 -6.17
N ALA A 77 1.64 -2.21 -6.12
CA ALA A 77 2.94 -1.55 -6.05
C ALA A 77 4.00 -2.29 -6.89
N PRO A 78 3.88 -2.31 -8.23
CA PRO A 78 4.82 -3.02 -9.09
C PRO A 78 6.23 -2.45 -9.05
N LYS A 79 6.41 -1.17 -8.68
CA LYS A 79 7.72 -0.52 -8.60
C LYS A 79 8.24 -0.46 -7.17
N LYS A 80 9.55 -0.65 -6.97
CA LYS A 80 10.20 -0.55 -5.65
C LYS A 80 9.89 0.78 -4.95
N SER A 81 9.90 1.90 -5.67
CA SER A 81 9.59 3.22 -5.09
C SER A 81 8.18 3.31 -4.49
N GLN A 82 7.21 2.63 -5.11
CA GLN A 82 5.84 2.53 -4.62
C GLN A 82 5.77 1.65 -3.37
N GLN A 83 6.46 0.50 -3.39
CA GLN A 83 6.58 -0.40 -2.23
C GLN A 83 7.13 0.35 -1.02
N VAL A 84 8.25 1.06 -1.19
CA VAL A 84 8.86 1.88 -0.13
C VAL A 84 7.89 2.95 0.36
N PHE A 85 7.21 3.66 -0.54
CA PHE A 85 6.25 4.70 -0.17
C PHE A 85 5.12 4.16 0.70
N PHE A 86 4.45 3.09 0.27
CA PHE A 86 3.32 2.54 1.01
C PHE A 86 3.75 1.95 2.36
N LEU A 87 4.90 1.24 2.40
CA LEU A 87 5.44 0.71 3.65
C LEU A 87 5.76 1.82 4.65
N LYS A 88 6.40 2.92 4.20
CA LYS A 88 6.71 4.06 5.08
C LYS A 88 5.46 4.78 5.55
N LYS A 89 4.45 4.93 4.68
CA LYS A 89 3.22 5.66 5.01
C LYS A 89 2.30 4.87 5.94
N PHE A 90 2.15 3.57 5.74
CA PHE A 90 1.15 2.75 6.45
C PHE A 90 1.76 1.66 7.36
N GLY A 91 3.08 1.52 7.37
CA GLY A 91 3.79 0.56 8.21
C GLY A 91 4.15 -0.75 7.51
N ALA A 92 5.00 -1.54 8.18
CA ALA A 92 5.55 -2.78 7.64
C ALA A 92 4.50 -3.83 7.26
N GLU A 93 3.35 -3.84 7.93
CA GLU A 93 2.26 -4.82 7.72
C GLU A 93 1.32 -4.44 6.56
N THR A 94 1.60 -3.35 5.84
CA THR A 94 0.79 -2.90 4.69
C THR A 94 0.64 -3.99 3.65
N SER A 95 -0.58 -4.24 3.20
CA SER A 95 -0.85 -5.19 2.13
C SER A 95 -0.43 -4.61 0.78
N LEU A 96 0.51 -5.26 0.11
CA LEU A 96 0.99 -4.91 -1.22
C LEU A 96 0.63 -5.99 -2.22
N GLY A 97 0.21 -5.59 -3.42
CA GLY A 97 -0.10 -6.46 -4.54
C GLY A 97 0.68 -6.09 -5.79
N ASN A 98 0.46 -6.84 -6.86
CA ASN A 98 1.15 -6.67 -8.15
C ASN A 98 2.69 -6.67 -7.99
N ILE A 99 3.19 -7.57 -7.13
CA ILE A 99 4.63 -7.74 -6.88
C ILE A 99 5.15 -8.85 -7.79
N HIS A 100 6.15 -8.53 -8.59
CA HIS A 100 6.79 -9.56 -9.41
C HIS A 100 7.40 -10.66 -8.50
N PRO A 101 7.27 -11.96 -8.83
CA PRO A 101 7.78 -13.05 -7.99
C PRO A 101 9.26 -12.90 -7.59
N ASN A 102 10.10 -12.37 -8.46
CA ASN A 102 11.51 -12.13 -8.17
C ASN A 102 11.76 -11.01 -7.16
N ASP A 103 10.75 -10.17 -6.90
CA ASP A 103 10.83 -9.05 -5.95
C ASP A 103 10.31 -9.43 -4.55
N ALA A 104 9.74 -10.62 -4.36
CA ALA A 104 9.14 -11.04 -3.09
C ALA A 104 10.12 -10.92 -1.90
N ILE A 105 11.34 -11.44 -2.04
CA ILE A 105 12.39 -11.34 -1.01
C ILE A 105 12.80 -9.87 -0.81
N SER A 106 12.88 -9.09 -1.89
CA SER A 106 13.21 -7.67 -1.85
C SER A 106 12.18 -6.88 -1.01
N VAL A 107 10.89 -7.13 -1.22
CA VAL A 107 9.79 -6.52 -0.43
C VAL A 107 9.86 -6.94 1.03
N GLU A 108 10.10 -8.20 1.32
CA GLU A 108 10.21 -8.67 2.72
C GLU A 108 11.41 -8.02 3.42
N THR A 109 12.54 -7.85 2.74
CA THR A 109 13.70 -7.13 3.33
C THR A 109 13.41 -5.66 3.58
N LEU A 110 12.58 -5.00 2.74
CA LEU A 110 12.07 -3.65 3.02
C LEU A 110 11.21 -3.62 4.27
N ARG A 111 10.28 -4.58 4.44
CA ARG A 111 9.38 -4.68 5.62
C ARG A 111 10.16 -4.86 6.92
N ARG A 112 11.26 -5.59 6.87
CA ARG A 112 12.14 -5.87 8.02
C ARG A 112 13.13 -4.75 8.32
N GLY A 113 13.15 -3.66 7.53
CA GLY A 113 14.15 -2.61 7.68
C GLY A 113 15.58 -3.06 7.36
N MET A 114 15.73 -4.12 6.58
CA MET A 114 17.05 -4.67 6.19
C MET A 114 17.64 -3.97 4.97
N ARG A 115 16.98 -2.93 4.47
CA ARG A 115 17.41 -2.10 3.33
C ARG A 115 17.48 -0.64 3.75
N GLY A 116 18.44 0.10 3.19
CA GLY A 116 18.64 1.52 3.48
C GLY A 116 17.39 2.38 3.32
N ASP A 117 16.50 2.00 2.38
CA ASP A 117 15.24 2.72 2.14
C ASP A 117 14.31 2.75 3.36
N THR A 118 14.34 1.73 4.23
CA THR A 118 13.39 1.53 5.34
C THR A 118 14.06 1.20 6.68
N MET A 119 15.39 1.17 6.74
CA MET A 119 16.15 0.80 7.94
C MET A 119 15.77 1.68 9.14
N ASN A 120 15.75 2.99 8.95
CA ASN A 120 15.43 3.94 10.02
C ASN A 120 13.97 3.85 10.47
N ASP A 121 13.07 3.41 9.58
CA ASP A 121 11.64 3.33 9.89
C ASP A 121 11.28 2.04 10.64
N PHE A 122 11.94 0.91 10.34
CA PHE A 122 11.50 -0.40 10.83
C PHE A 122 12.52 -1.15 11.68
N TYR A 123 13.80 -1.16 11.32
CA TYR A 123 14.82 -1.96 12.03
C TYR A 123 14.95 -1.54 13.50
N TYR A 124 15.12 -0.26 13.76
CA TYR A 124 15.29 0.24 15.12
C TYR A 124 14.03 0.06 15.97
N VAL A 125 12.86 0.19 15.37
CA VAL A 125 11.59 -0.06 16.07
C VAL A 125 11.44 -1.53 16.48
N ILE A 126 11.84 -2.46 15.62
CA ILE A 126 11.82 -3.90 15.92
C ILE A 126 12.86 -4.22 16.98
N ALA A 127 14.08 -3.70 16.85
CA ALA A 127 15.16 -3.91 17.83
C ALA A 127 14.77 -3.39 19.23
N ASP A 128 14.20 -2.19 19.33
CA ASP A 128 13.74 -1.61 20.60
C ASP A 128 12.63 -2.45 21.25
N ARG A 129 11.67 -2.96 20.46
CA ARG A 129 10.64 -3.88 20.97
C ARG A 129 11.21 -5.17 21.51
N HIS A 130 12.24 -5.74 20.89
CA HIS A 130 12.91 -6.94 21.36
C HIS A 130 13.68 -6.70 22.65
N LEU A 131 14.41 -5.59 22.75
CA LEU A 131 15.15 -5.22 23.95
C LEU A 131 14.21 -5.00 25.15
N LYS A 132 13.09 -4.31 24.94
CA LYS A 132 12.07 -4.11 25.99
C LYS A 132 11.44 -5.42 26.46
N LYS A 133 11.16 -6.37 25.55
CA LYS A 133 10.64 -7.70 25.92
C LYS A 133 11.63 -8.54 26.73
N GLN A 134 12.94 -8.32 26.56
CA GLN A 134 13.99 -9.04 27.32
C GLN A 134 14.36 -8.36 28.63
N GLY A 135 13.68 -7.27 29.02
CA GLY A 135 14.00 -6.51 30.24
C GLY A 135 15.37 -5.83 30.22
N LYS A 136 15.99 -5.75 29.05
CA LYS A 136 17.25 -5.02 28.84
C LYS A 136 16.94 -3.59 28.42
N ARG A 137 17.15 -2.65 29.32
CA ARG A 137 17.19 -1.22 29.02
C ARG A 137 18.61 -0.81 28.65
#